data_617337dc9b5832a5615ffd622671f7f5
#
_entry.id   617337dc9b5832a5615ffd622671f7f5
#
_cell.length_a   1.000
_cell.length_b   1.000
_cell.length_c   1.000
_cell.angle_alpha   90.00
_cell.angle_beta   90.00
_cell.angle_gamma   90.00
#
_symmetry.space_group_name_H-M   'P 1'
#
loop_
_entity.id
_entity.type
_entity.pdbx_description
1 polymer ?
#
loop_
_entity_poly.entity_id
_entity_poly.type
_entity_poly.pdbx_seq_one_letter_code
_entity_poly.pdbx_strand_id
1 'polypeptide(L)'
;SSSAASDVYKRQFLEHDDANRALMGSNMMRQAVPLLKSEAPIVGTGIERQLARDSRTQITAEGEGVVDFVDATTIRILYDRTEEEEFVSFESALKEYTIPKWRRTNQNMTIDLRPICEKGQRVTKGQILTEGYSTEQGELALGKNLLVAYMPWKGYNYEDAIVLNERVVREDLLTSVHVEEYSLEVRETKRGMEELTSDIPNVSEEATKDLDENGIVRIGARIEPGDIMTVSYTHLRAH
;
A
#
# COMPACT_ATOMS: atom_id res chain seq x y z
N SER A 1 9.22 -17.16 -8.25
CA SER A 1 8.07 -16.68 -9.06
C SER A 1 6.78 -16.76 -8.28
N SER A 2 5.84 -15.87 -8.53
CA SER A 2 4.56 -15.79 -7.82
C SER A 2 3.72 -17.08 -7.90
N SER A 3 3.90 -17.90 -8.91
CA SER A 3 3.20 -19.17 -9.09
C SER A 3 3.61 -20.24 -8.06
N ALA A 4 4.89 -20.36 -7.74
CA ALA A 4 5.38 -21.37 -6.78
C ALA A 4 4.87 -21.08 -5.35
N ALA A 5 4.88 -19.83 -4.91
CA ALA A 5 4.31 -19.43 -3.62
C ALA A 5 2.80 -19.69 -3.57
N SER A 6 2.08 -19.39 -4.67
CA SER A 6 0.65 -19.68 -4.81
C SER A 6 0.35 -21.19 -4.67
N ASP A 7 1.20 -22.06 -5.18
CA ASP A 7 0.98 -23.51 -5.12
C ASP A 7 1.30 -24.11 -3.73
N VAL A 8 2.23 -23.52 -3.00
CA VAL A 8 2.58 -23.98 -1.64
C VAL A 8 1.41 -23.78 -0.68
N TYR A 9 0.82 -22.60 -0.61
CA TYR A 9 -0.30 -22.38 0.31
C TYR A 9 -1.57 -23.12 -0.11
N LYS A 10 -1.82 -23.32 -1.42
CA LYS A 10 -2.91 -24.16 -1.89
C LYS A 10 -2.80 -25.60 -1.38
N ARG A 11 -1.60 -26.18 -1.43
CA ARG A 11 -1.35 -27.55 -0.92
C ARG A 11 -1.62 -27.64 0.58
N GLN A 12 -1.19 -26.65 1.36
CA GLN A 12 -1.40 -26.63 2.80
C GLN A 12 -2.89 -26.64 3.16
N PHE A 13 -3.72 -25.87 2.45
CA PHE A 13 -5.17 -25.91 2.64
C PHE A 13 -5.78 -27.26 2.24
N LEU A 14 -5.31 -27.86 1.15
CA LEU A 14 -5.80 -29.15 0.68
C LEU A 14 -5.45 -30.32 1.62
N GLU A 15 -4.38 -30.19 2.39
CA GLU A 15 -3.98 -31.23 3.36
C GLU A 15 -4.81 -31.18 4.65
N HIS A 16 -5.38 -30.03 5.00
CA HIS A 16 -6.00 -29.79 6.30
C HIS A 16 -7.47 -29.36 6.24
N ASP A 17 -8.04 -29.16 5.07
CA ASP A 17 -9.40 -28.68 4.87
C ASP A 17 -10.06 -29.34 3.65
N ASP A 18 -11.39 -29.19 3.53
CA ASP A 18 -12.11 -29.60 2.34
C ASP A 18 -11.63 -28.82 1.10
N ALA A 19 -11.41 -29.52 -0.01
CA ALA A 19 -10.82 -28.96 -1.23
C ALA A 19 -11.63 -27.75 -1.77
N ASN A 20 -12.96 -27.79 -1.69
CA ASN A 20 -13.81 -26.70 -2.14
C ASN A 20 -13.66 -25.46 -1.27
N ARG A 21 -13.58 -25.64 0.05
CA ARG A 21 -13.39 -24.53 1.01
C ARG A 21 -11.99 -23.97 0.96
N ALA A 22 -10.98 -24.80 0.76
CA ALA A 22 -9.61 -24.37 0.53
C ALA A 22 -9.49 -23.49 -0.74
N LEU A 23 -10.16 -23.85 -1.82
CA LEU A 23 -10.20 -23.05 -3.05
C LEU A 23 -10.84 -21.67 -2.80
N MET A 24 -11.98 -21.62 -2.11
CA MET A 24 -12.67 -20.38 -1.78
C MET A 24 -11.81 -19.49 -0.88
N GLY A 25 -11.21 -20.05 0.18
CA GLY A 25 -10.31 -19.33 1.07
C GLY A 25 -9.08 -18.77 0.36
N SER A 26 -8.46 -19.56 -0.51
CA SER A 26 -7.34 -19.14 -1.35
C SER A 26 -7.72 -17.98 -2.28
N ASN A 27 -8.90 -18.01 -2.88
CA ASN A 27 -9.39 -16.92 -3.73
C ASN A 27 -9.63 -15.65 -2.92
N MET A 28 -10.22 -15.74 -1.74
CA MET A 28 -10.47 -14.59 -0.85
C MET A 28 -9.17 -13.96 -0.37
N MET A 29 -8.13 -14.72 -0.03
CA MET A 29 -6.83 -14.17 0.36
C MET A 29 -6.19 -13.33 -0.75
N ARG A 30 -6.35 -13.72 -2.01
CA ARG A 30 -5.82 -12.96 -3.15
C ARG A 30 -6.58 -11.66 -3.41
N GLN A 31 -7.78 -11.51 -2.89
CA GLN A 31 -8.64 -10.33 -3.02
C GLN A 31 -8.58 -9.44 -1.78
N ALA A 32 -7.74 -9.76 -0.80
CA ALA A 32 -7.60 -8.97 0.42
C ALA A 32 -7.08 -7.57 0.10
N VAL A 33 -7.74 -6.57 0.68
CA VAL A 33 -7.37 -5.16 0.55
C VAL A 33 -6.40 -4.79 1.66
N PRO A 34 -5.25 -4.17 1.35
CA PRO A 34 -4.35 -3.66 2.38
C PRO A 34 -5.03 -2.62 3.26
N LEU A 35 -5.05 -2.84 4.55
CA LEU A 35 -5.65 -1.95 5.54
C LEU A 35 -4.61 -0.96 6.08
N LEU A 36 -5.07 0.17 6.62
CA LEU A 36 -4.21 1.13 7.32
C LEU A 36 -3.49 0.49 8.51
N LYS A 37 -4.21 -0.34 9.26
CA LYS A 37 -3.68 -1.11 10.39
C LYS A 37 -4.20 -2.53 10.27
N SER A 38 -3.39 -3.42 9.75
CA SER A 38 -3.66 -4.85 9.75
C SER A 38 -3.32 -5.50 11.09
N GLU A 39 -3.79 -6.70 11.33
CA GLU A 39 -3.45 -7.53 12.49
C GLU A 39 -3.04 -8.93 12.03
N ALA A 40 -2.04 -9.49 12.70
CA ALA A 40 -1.67 -10.88 12.50
C ALA A 40 -2.83 -11.80 12.90
N PRO A 41 -3.10 -12.87 12.17
CA PRO A 41 -4.19 -13.78 12.46
C PRO A 41 -3.94 -14.52 13.79
N ILE A 42 -4.97 -14.60 14.64
CA ILE A 42 -4.91 -15.39 15.88
C ILE A 42 -4.79 -16.88 15.57
N VAL A 43 -5.51 -17.31 14.53
CA VAL A 43 -5.45 -18.69 14.02
C VAL A 43 -4.84 -18.63 12.61
N GLY A 44 -3.63 -19.15 12.48
CA GLY A 44 -2.87 -19.16 11.24
C GLY A 44 -2.56 -20.57 10.77
N THR A 45 -2.03 -20.65 9.57
CA THR A 45 -1.60 -21.91 8.93
C THR A 45 -0.14 -22.24 9.22
N GLY A 46 0.64 -21.27 9.76
CA GLY A 46 2.06 -21.38 10.03
C GLY A 46 2.98 -20.98 8.87
N ILE A 47 2.42 -20.67 7.71
CA ILE A 47 3.18 -20.24 6.52
C ILE A 47 3.26 -18.71 6.39
N GLU A 48 2.54 -17.95 7.21
CA GLU A 48 2.39 -16.50 7.14
C GLU A 48 3.74 -15.78 7.20
N ARG A 49 4.65 -16.25 8.07
CA ARG A 49 6.02 -15.69 8.18
C ARG A 49 6.83 -15.91 6.93
N GLN A 50 6.76 -17.11 6.38
CA GLN A 50 7.49 -17.41 5.15
C GLN A 50 6.94 -16.60 3.97
N LEU A 51 5.62 -16.47 3.84
CA LEU A 51 4.99 -15.67 2.79
C LEU A 51 5.38 -14.18 2.90
N ALA A 52 5.35 -13.62 4.10
CA ALA A 52 5.76 -12.23 4.33
C ALA A 52 7.23 -12.00 3.95
N ARG A 53 8.12 -12.91 4.35
CA ARG A 53 9.54 -12.85 4.01
C ARG A 53 9.79 -13.01 2.51
N ASP A 54 9.16 -14.00 1.88
CA ASP A 54 9.39 -14.33 0.47
C ASP A 54 8.76 -13.31 -0.48
N SER A 55 7.74 -12.56 -0.02
CA SER A 55 7.14 -11.44 -0.76
C SER A 55 8.11 -10.27 -0.95
N ARG A 56 9.13 -10.15 -0.11
CA ARG A 56 10.12 -9.05 -0.09
C ARG A 56 9.49 -7.67 -0.03
N THR A 57 8.30 -7.56 0.53
CA THR A 57 7.65 -6.26 0.74
C THR A 57 8.23 -5.52 1.94
N GLN A 58 8.75 -6.25 2.92
CA GLN A 58 9.40 -5.70 4.08
C GLN A 58 10.90 -5.49 3.82
N ILE A 59 11.44 -4.42 4.41
CA ILE A 59 12.89 -4.18 4.42
C ILE A 59 13.49 -4.98 5.56
N THR A 60 14.53 -5.74 5.26
CA THR A 60 15.26 -6.56 6.24
C THR A 60 16.73 -6.16 6.28
N ALA A 61 17.35 -6.29 7.45
CA ALA A 61 18.79 -6.06 7.61
C ALA A 61 19.61 -7.13 6.85
N GLU A 62 20.60 -6.69 6.09
CA GLU A 62 21.46 -7.58 5.28
C GLU A 62 22.61 -8.19 6.08
N GLY A 63 22.98 -7.57 7.18
CA GLY A 63 24.09 -7.97 8.06
C GLY A 63 23.81 -7.61 9.50
N GLU A 64 24.82 -7.81 10.35
CA GLU A 64 24.83 -7.31 11.71
C GLU A 64 25.30 -5.87 11.72
N GLY A 65 24.70 -5.02 12.57
CA GLY A 65 25.07 -3.62 12.63
C GLY A 65 24.25 -2.82 13.65
N VAL A 66 24.40 -1.52 13.58
CA VAL A 66 23.69 -0.57 14.45
C VAL A 66 22.92 0.44 13.61
N VAL A 67 21.70 0.72 14.01
CA VAL A 67 20.87 1.74 13.37
C VAL A 67 21.39 3.13 13.72
N ASP A 68 21.94 3.84 12.74
CA ASP A 68 22.47 5.20 12.89
C ASP A 68 21.38 6.26 12.88
N PHE A 69 20.42 6.11 11.94
CA PHE A 69 19.36 7.08 11.75
C PHE A 69 18.06 6.41 11.32
N VAL A 70 16.94 6.89 11.84
CA VAL A 70 15.59 6.46 11.44
C VAL A 70 14.67 7.66 11.39
N ASP A 71 13.95 7.79 10.29
CA ASP A 71 12.76 8.63 10.16
C ASP A 71 11.64 7.89 9.42
N ALA A 72 10.55 8.61 9.10
CA ALA A 72 9.39 8.00 8.43
C ALA A 72 9.70 7.48 7.02
N THR A 73 10.76 7.95 6.37
CA THR A 73 11.08 7.70 4.96
C THR A 73 12.42 7.00 4.77
N THR A 74 13.28 7.02 5.79
CA THR A 74 14.68 6.58 5.65
C THR A 74 15.15 5.84 6.89
N ILE A 75 15.84 4.72 6.67
CA ILE A 75 16.59 4.00 7.69
C ILE A 75 18.04 3.93 7.25
N ARG A 76 18.98 4.35 8.11
CA ARG A 76 20.42 4.15 7.87
C ARG A 76 21.00 3.20 8.90
N ILE A 77 21.74 2.22 8.43
CA ILE A 77 22.38 1.20 9.25
C ILE A 77 23.88 1.21 8.97
N LEU A 78 24.64 1.25 10.03
CA LEU A 78 26.08 1.03 9.99
C LEU A 78 26.34 -0.45 10.27
N TYR A 79 26.72 -1.19 9.23
CA TYR A 79 27.00 -2.62 9.33
C TYR A 79 28.40 -2.90 9.87
N ASP A 80 28.48 -3.89 10.74
CA ASP A 80 29.76 -4.43 11.20
C ASP A 80 30.38 -5.21 10.04
N ARG A 81 31.60 -4.83 9.64
CA ARG A 81 32.37 -5.50 8.58
C ARG A 81 33.64 -6.10 9.13
N THR A 82 34.02 -7.25 8.61
CA THR A 82 35.32 -7.84 8.83
C THR A 82 36.36 -7.16 7.95
N GLU A 83 37.65 -7.19 8.33
CA GLU A 83 38.74 -6.62 7.51
C GLU A 83 38.80 -7.25 6.10
N GLU A 84 38.43 -8.52 5.98
CA GLU A 84 38.37 -9.21 4.69
C GLU A 84 37.23 -8.69 3.81
N GLU A 85 36.08 -8.44 4.38
CA GLU A 85 34.91 -7.88 3.67
C GLU A 85 35.16 -6.42 3.25
N GLU A 86 35.84 -5.65 4.07
CA GLU A 86 36.20 -4.26 3.77
C GLU A 86 37.20 -4.18 2.60
N PHE A 87 38.09 -5.16 2.49
CA PHE A 87 39.05 -5.24 1.38
C PHE A 87 38.40 -5.68 0.05
N VAL A 88 37.41 -6.56 0.10
CA VAL A 88 36.78 -7.14 -1.10
C VAL A 88 35.60 -6.31 -1.59
N SER A 89 34.86 -5.66 -0.70
CA SER A 89 33.65 -4.91 -1.05
C SER A 89 33.95 -3.42 -1.23
N PHE A 90 33.54 -2.88 -2.38
CA PHE A 90 33.57 -1.44 -2.65
C PHE A 90 32.36 -0.69 -2.07
N GLU A 91 31.42 -1.37 -1.43
CA GLU A 91 30.24 -0.76 -0.85
C GLU A 91 30.58 -0.07 0.47
N SER A 92 29.85 0.99 0.79
CA SER A 92 29.96 1.66 2.11
C SER A 92 29.43 0.76 3.22
N ALA A 93 30.06 0.78 4.39
CA ALA A 93 29.54 0.15 5.61
C ALA A 93 28.20 0.79 6.04
N LEU A 94 28.00 2.07 5.73
CA LEU A 94 26.74 2.77 5.96
C LEU A 94 25.81 2.52 4.78
N LYS A 95 24.70 1.84 5.04
CA LYS A 95 23.65 1.57 4.05
C LYS A 95 22.37 2.33 4.37
N GLU A 96 21.80 2.95 3.36
CA GLU A 96 20.57 3.71 3.45
C GLU A 96 19.43 2.95 2.77
N TYR A 97 18.31 2.82 3.48
CA TYR A 97 17.08 2.20 2.99
C TYR A 97 15.98 3.24 2.90
N THR A 98 15.41 3.42 1.73
CA THR A 98 14.26 4.30 1.52
C THR A 98 12.96 3.53 1.77
N ILE A 99 12.12 4.07 2.65
CA ILE A 99 10.83 3.47 3.00
C ILE A 99 9.76 4.01 2.04
N PRO A 100 9.09 3.15 1.27
CA PRO A 100 8.01 3.60 0.40
C PRO A 100 6.81 4.10 1.22
N LYS A 101 6.33 5.29 0.88
CA LYS A 101 5.15 5.91 1.48
C LYS A 101 4.08 6.13 0.42
N TRP A 102 2.87 5.66 0.70
CA TRP A 102 1.67 5.87 -0.13
C TRP A 102 1.86 5.59 -1.63
N ARG A 103 2.73 4.63 -1.94
CA ARG A 103 3.00 4.26 -3.33
C ARG A 103 1.84 3.48 -3.90
N ARG A 104 1.32 3.93 -5.04
CA ARG A 104 0.24 3.25 -5.76
C ARG A 104 0.68 1.87 -6.26
N THR A 105 -0.20 0.87 -6.14
CA THR A 105 -0.07 -0.43 -6.77
C THR A 105 -0.86 -0.49 -8.09
N ASN A 106 -0.66 -1.54 -8.89
CA ASN A 106 -1.40 -1.73 -10.14
C ASN A 106 -2.92 -1.85 -9.95
N GLN A 107 -3.38 -2.24 -8.77
CA GLN A 107 -4.80 -2.34 -8.42
C GLN A 107 -5.31 -1.10 -7.66
N ASN A 108 -4.63 0.03 -7.77
CA ASN A 108 -4.98 1.28 -7.10
C ASN A 108 -5.02 1.19 -5.56
N MET A 109 -4.30 0.22 -4.98
CA MET A 109 -4.05 0.13 -3.54
C MET A 109 -2.79 0.90 -3.18
N THR A 110 -2.48 1.00 -1.89
CA THR A 110 -1.29 1.71 -1.42
C THR A 110 -0.30 0.80 -0.71
N ILE A 111 0.97 1.00 -0.99
CA ILE A 111 2.08 0.48 -0.21
C ILE A 111 2.53 1.60 0.71
N ASP A 112 2.34 1.40 2.00
CA ASP A 112 2.82 2.28 3.05
C ASP A 112 3.53 1.45 4.11
N LEU A 113 4.84 1.67 4.26
CA LEU A 113 5.66 1.00 5.25
C LEU A 113 6.03 1.99 6.36
N ARG A 114 6.17 1.48 7.57
CA ARG A 114 6.64 2.23 8.73
C ARG A 114 7.84 1.54 9.35
N PRO A 115 8.83 2.28 9.85
CA PRO A 115 9.96 1.68 10.57
C PRO A 115 9.49 1.14 11.93
N ILE A 116 10.07 0.01 12.33
CA ILE A 116 9.87 -0.59 13.67
C ILE A 116 11.16 -0.61 14.49
N CYS A 117 12.28 -0.24 13.89
CA CYS A 117 13.58 -0.12 14.57
C CYS A 117 13.77 1.28 15.15
N GLU A 118 14.57 1.39 16.20
CA GLU A 118 14.91 2.64 16.85
C GLU A 118 16.38 3.00 16.62
N LYS A 119 16.69 4.30 16.66
CA LYS A 119 18.07 4.78 16.56
C LYS A 119 18.93 4.20 17.68
N GLY A 120 20.11 3.67 17.34
CA GLY A 120 21.05 3.04 18.27
C GLY A 120 20.73 1.56 18.54
N GLN A 121 19.65 1.02 18.00
CA GLN A 121 19.31 -0.39 18.14
C GLN A 121 20.32 -1.25 17.36
N ARG A 122 20.79 -2.35 17.98
CA ARG A 122 21.56 -3.36 17.29
C ARG A 122 20.64 -4.28 16.50
N VAL A 123 20.99 -4.52 15.25
CA VAL A 123 20.22 -5.38 14.32
C VAL A 123 21.05 -6.59 13.91
N THR A 124 20.36 -7.69 13.66
CA THR A 124 20.96 -8.94 13.19
C THR A 124 20.57 -9.20 11.74
N LYS A 125 21.34 -10.01 11.04
CA LYS A 125 21.06 -10.38 9.66
C LYS A 125 19.68 -11.01 9.52
N GLY A 126 18.87 -10.47 8.60
CA GLY A 126 17.51 -10.92 8.33
C GLY A 126 16.45 -10.36 9.29
N GLN A 127 16.83 -9.51 10.24
CA GLN A 127 15.89 -8.80 11.10
C GLN A 127 15.04 -7.85 10.28
N ILE A 128 13.73 -7.83 10.55
CA ILE A 128 12.76 -6.96 9.87
C ILE A 128 12.91 -5.55 10.41
N LEU A 129 12.98 -4.57 9.52
CA LEU A 129 13.17 -3.16 9.83
C LEU A 129 11.91 -2.34 9.64
N THR A 130 11.00 -2.81 8.79
CA THR A 130 9.76 -2.11 8.46
C THR A 130 8.56 -3.02 8.57
N GLU A 131 7.42 -2.41 8.83
CA GLU A 131 6.12 -3.05 8.94
C GLU A 131 5.08 -2.28 8.14
N GLY A 132 4.00 -2.91 7.77
CA GLY A 132 2.92 -2.35 6.96
C GLY A 132 2.68 -3.16 5.69
N TYR A 133 1.76 -2.70 4.84
CA TYR A 133 1.32 -3.38 3.64
C TYR A 133 0.96 -4.85 3.88
N SER A 134 -0.09 -5.05 4.70
CA SER A 134 -0.61 -6.37 5.08
C SER A 134 0.41 -7.27 5.79
N THR A 135 1.30 -6.69 6.57
CA THR A 135 2.24 -7.41 7.42
C THR A 135 2.27 -6.81 8.82
N GLU A 136 2.36 -7.67 9.84
CA GLU A 136 2.54 -7.31 11.23
C GLU A 136 3.51 -8.28 11.90
N GLN A 137 4.48 -7.77 12.64
CA GLN A 137 5.52 -8.54 13.34
C GLN A 137 6.20 -9.61 12.47
N GLY A 138 6.35 -9.35 11.19
CA GLY A 138 6.95 -10.29 10.23
C GLY A 138 6.02 -11.38 9.72
N GLU A 139 4.75 -11.32 10.05
CA GLU A 139 3.72 -12.24 9.55
C GLU A 139 2.80 -11.56 8.57
N LEU A 140 2.22 -12.34 7.67
CA LEU A 140 1.19 -11.87 6.75
C LEU A 140 -0.07 -11.56 7.54
N ALA A 141 -0.54 -10.31 7.45
CA ALA A 141 -1.71 -9.79 8.14
C ALA A 141 -2.68 -9.19 7.10
N LEU A 142 -3.64 -9.97 6.65
CA LEU A 142 -4.54 -9.59 5.55
C LEU A 142 -5.80 -8.84 6.01
N GLY A 143 -6.04 -8.75 7.32
CA GLY A 143 -7.26 -8.15 7.83
C GLY A 143 -7.19 -7.83 9.31
N LYS A 144 -8.34 -7.94 9.97
CA LYS A 144 -8.54 -7.70 11.42
C LYS A 144 -9.19 -8.91 12.08
N ASN A 145 -8.82 -9.15 13.32
CA ASN A 145 -9.50 -10.13 14.16
C ASN A 145 -10.74 -9.48 14.78
N LEU A 146 -11.93 -9.94 14.41
CA LEU A 146 -13.20 -9.41 14.88
C LEU A 146 -13.93 -10.46 15.70
N LEU A 147 -14.58 -10.02 16.81
CA LEU A 147 -15.50 -10.87 17.55
C LEU A 147 -16.81 -10.99 16.76
N VAL A 148 -17.17 -12.20 16.38
CA VAL A 148 -18.35 -12.51 15.55
C VAL A 148 -19.35 -13.35 16.35
N ALA A 149 -20.62 -13.00 16.26
CA ALA A 149 -21.72 -13.83 16.74
C ALA A 149 -22.54 -14.39 15.57
N TYR A 150 -22.66 -15.68 15.46
CA TYR A 150 -23.46 -16.37 14.45
C TYR A 150 -24.88 -16.59 14.98
N MET A 151 -25.74 -15.61 14.77
CA MET A 151 -27.13 -15.65 15.24
C MET A 151 -28.02 -14.77 14.40
N PRO A 152 -29.33 -15.07 14.25
CA PRO A 152 -30.30 -14.13 13.70
C PRO A 152 -30.43 -12.89 14.60
N TRP A 153 -30.43 -11.70 14.00
CA TRP A 153 -30.57 -10.44 14.73
C TRP A 153 -31.70 -9.59 14.16
N LYS A 154 -32.90 -9.71 14.73
CA LYS A 154 -34.08 -8.89 14.40
C LYS A 154 -34.38 -8.78 12.89
N GLY A 155 -33.94 -9.75 12.10
CA GLY A 155 -34.09 -9.74 10.63
C GLY A 155 -33.09 -8.85 9.86
N TYR A 156 -32.25 -8.06 10.55
CA TYR A 156 -31.28 -7.18 9.87
C TYR A 156 -30.11 -7.90 9.21
N ASN A 157 -29.87 -9.15 9.55
CA ASN A 157 -28.85 -10.01 8.94
C ASN A 157 -29.45 -11.15 8.10
N TYR A 158 -30.61 -10.90 7.48
CA TYR A 158 -31.25 -11.83 6.56
C TYR A 158 -30.39 -12.06 5.32
N GLU A 159 -30.28 -13.31 4.84
CA GLU A 159 -29.40 -13.75 3.75
C GLU A 159 -27.92 -13.40 4.01
N ASP A 160 -27.29 -12.63 3.14
CA ASP A 160 -25.88 -12.26 3.19
C ASP A 160 -25.62 -10.94 3.93
N ALA A 161 -26.65 -10.38 4.60
CA ALA A 161 -26.51 -9.14 5.35
C ALA A 161 -25.73 -9.38 6.65
N ILE A 162 -24.88 -8.44 6.99
CA ILE A 162 -24.04 -8.45 8.19
C ILE A 162 -24.33 -7.19 9.00
N VAL A 163 -24.61 -7.34 10.29
CA VAL A 163 -24.73 -6.23 11.23
C VAL A 163 -23.37 -5.95 11.85
N LEU A 164 -22.88 -4.74 11.67
CA LEU A 164 -21.59 -4.30 12.19
C LEU A 164 -21.78 -3.33 13.37
N ASN A 165 -20.87 -3.38 14.32
CA ASN A 165 -20.79 -2.38 15.37
C ASN A 165 -20.19 -1.09 14.80
N GLU A 166 -20.73 0.06 15.18
CA GLU A 166 -20.23 1.39 14.77
C GLU A 166 -18.74 1.61 15.07
N ARG A 167 -18.22 0.94 16.08
CA ARG A 167 -16.81 0.96 16.45
C ARG A 167 -15.89 0.62 15.25
N VAL A 168 -16.32 -0.30 14.38
CA VAL A 168 -15.54 -0.70 13.18
C VAL A 168 -15.26 0.50 12.27
N VAL A 169 -16.23 1.40 12.12
CA VAL A 169 -16.10 2.62 11.32
C VAL A 169 -15.37 3.71 12.10
N ARG A 170 -15.75 3.93 13.36
CA ARG A 170 -15.21 5.01 14.19
C ARG A 170 -13.71 4.84 14.51
N GLU A 171 -13.24 3.62 14.66
CA GLU A 171 -11.83 3.30 14.95
C GLU A 171 -11.00 2.93 13.71
N ASP A 172 -11.56 3.12 12.51
CA ASP A 172 -10.89 2.83 11.23
C ASP A 172 -10.34 1.39 11.13
N LEU A 173 -11.06 0.40 11.69
CA LEU A 173 -10.56 -0.97 11.76
C LEU A 173 -10.40 -1.63 10.39
N LEU A 174 -11.26 -1.32 9.43
CA LEU A 174 -11.24 -1.87 8.07
C LEU A 174 -10.97 -0.79 7.00
N THR A 175 -10.46 0.35 7.41
CA THR A 175 -10.19 1.48 6.51
C THR A 175 -8.98 1.18 5.62
N SER A 176 -9.13 1.47 4.35
CA SER A 176 -8.09 1.34 3.32
C SER A 176 -7.95 2.65 2.54
N VAL A 177 -6.78 2.85 1.95
CA VAL A 177 -6.49 4.01 1.09
C VAL A 177 -6.30 3.53 -0.34
N HIS A 178 -7.02 4.15 -1.27
CA HIS A 178 -6.93 3.88 -2.69
C HIS A 178 -6.32 5.09 -3.38
N VAL A 179 -5.39 4.85 -4.30
CA VAL A 179 -4.73 5.90 -5.08
C VAL A 179 -5.04 5.67 -6.55
N GLU A 180 -5.76 6.60 -7.16
CA GLU A 180 -6.02 6.61 -8.59
C GLU A 180 -5.13 7.62 -9.29
N GLU A 181 -4.67 7.27 -10.46
CA GLU A 181 -3.81 8.11 -11.29
C GLU A 181 -4.52 8.44 -12.58
N TYR A 182 -4.65 9.72 -12.85
CA TYR A 182 -5.22 10.24 -14.09
C TYR A 182 -4.12 10.95 -14.87
N SER A 183 -4.00 10.63 -16.15
CA SER A 183 -3.03 11.27 -17.05
C SER A 183 -3.74 11.97 -18.19
N LEU A 184 -3.32 13.19 -18.48
CA LEU A 184 -3.78 13.97 -19.62
C LEU A 184 -2.58 14.30 -20.52
N GLU A 185 -2.70 13.99 -21.80
CA GLU A 185 -1.70 14.33 -22.81
C GLU A 185 -2.18 15.53 -23.63
N VAL A 186 -1.35 16.55 -23.71
CA VAL A 186 -1.58 17.70 -24.59
C VAL A 186 -1.20 17.31 -26.01
N ARG A 187 -2.10 17.53 -26.96
CA ARG A 187 -1.94 17.13 -28.36
C ARG A 187 -2.00 18.33 -29.28
N GLU A 188 -1.30 18.21 -30.41
CA GLU A 188 -1.46 19.14 -31.50
C GLU A 188 -2.70 18.77 -32.31
N THR A 189 -3.64 19.68 -32.42
CA THR A 189 -4.86 19.50 -33.20
C THR A 189 -4.81 20.31 -34.49
N LYS A 190 -5.66 20.01 -35.46
CA LYS A 190 -5.80 20.81 -36.71
C LYS A 190 -6.18 22.25 -36.46
N ARG A 191 -6.67 22.60 -35.25
CA ARG A 191 -7.09 23.93 -34.84
C ARG A 191 -6.01 24.70 -34.07
N GLY A 192 -4.89 24.07 -33.76
CA GLY A 192 -3.79 24.60 -32.97
C GLY A 192 -3.32 23.67 -31.88
N MET A 193 -2.29 24.07 -31.15
CA MET A 193 -1.84 23.35 -29.96
C MET A 193 -2.85 23.51 -28.82
N GLU A 194 -3.12 22.42 -28.12
CA GLU A 194 -3.83 22.47 -26.84
C GLU A 194 -2.91 23.03 -25.77
N GLU A 195 -3.45 23.83 -24.89
CA GLU A 195 -2.75 24.37 -23.71
C GLU A 195 -3.50 23.99 -22.44
N LEU A 196 -2.78 23.66 -21.41
CA LEU A 196 -3.34 23.50 -20.07
C LEU A 196 -3.56 24.89 -19.48
N THR A 197 -4.78 25.20 -19.11
CA THR A 197 -5.13 26.51 -18.57
C THR A 197 -6.34 26.41 -17.63
N SER A 198 -6.39 27.30 -16.64
CA SER A 198 -7.56 27.51 -15.79
C SER A 198 -8.58 28.47 -16.40
N ASP A 199 -8.17 29.25 -17.41
CA ASP A 199 -9.04 30.21 -18.11
C ASP A 199 -9.81 29.52 -19.24
N ILE A 200 -11.02 29.05 -18.91
CA ILE A 200 -11.88 28.26 -19.79
C ILE A 200 -13.17 29.02 -20.03
N PRO A 201 -13.52 29.30 -21.30
CA PRO A 201 -14.80 29.94 -21.59
C PRO A 201 -15.96 29.00 -21.20
N ASN A 202 -17.05 29.62 -20.70
CA ASN A 202 -18.29 28.96 -20.28
C ASN A 202 -18.19 28.01 -19.06
N VAL A 203 -17.15 28.13 -18.26
CA VAL A 203 -17.01 27.46 -16.97
C VAL A 203 -17.01 28.51 -15.87
N SER A 204 -17.71 28.24 -14.77
CA SER A 204 -17.76 29.16 -13.63
C SER A 204 -16.41 29.15 -12.88
N GLU A 205 -16.01 30.30 -12.34
CA GLU A 205 -14.81 30.43 -11.49
C GLU A 205 -14.85 29.49 -10.28
N GLU A 206 -16.04 29.14 -9.81
CA GLU A 206 -16.22 28.21 -8.71
C GLU A 206 -15.82 26.79 -9.08
N ALA A 207 -16.04 26.35 -10.31
CA ALA A 207 -15.65 25.05 -10.81
C ALA A 207 -14.14 24.91 -11.07
N THR A 208 -13.43 26.04 -11.24
CA THR A 208 -11.98 26.08 -11.49
C THR A 208 -11.16 26.59 -10.29
N LYS A 209 -11.81 26.82 -9.14
CA LYS A 209 -11.17 27.41 -7.94
C LYS A 209 -9.98 26.62 -7.40
N ASP A 210 -9.98 25.32 -7.62
CA ASP A 210 -8.95 24.39 -7.15
C ASP A 210 -7.86 24.08 -8.20
N LEU A 211 -7.91 24.74 -9.36
CA LEU A 211 -6.88 24.67 -10.39
C LEU A 211 -5.78 25.71 -10.13
N ASP A 212 -4.55 25.35 -10.47
CA ASP A 212 -3.41 26.26 -10.48
C ASP A 212 -3.35 27.09 -11.79
N GLU A 213 -2.32 27.92 -11.94
CA GLU A 213 -2.10 28.74 -13.14
C GLU A 213 -1.93 27.91 -14.42
N ASN A 214 -1.51 26.65 -14.28
CA ASN A 214 -1.34 25.72 -15.37
C ASN A 214 -2.60 24.87 -15.63
N GLY A 215 -3.72 25.17 -14.98
CA GLY A 215 -4.96 24.41 -15.15
C GLY A 215 -4.91 23.00 -14.58
N ILE A 216 -4.04 22.73 -13.61
CA ILE A 216 -3.92 21.46 -12.91
C ILE A 216 -4.40 21.63 -11.47
N VAL A 217 -5.09 20.66 -10.94
CA VAL A 217 -5.57 20.70 -9.55
C VAL A 217 -4.42 20.86 -8.56
N ARG A 218 -4.56 21.77 -7.62
CA ARG A 218 -3.54 22.04 -6.58
C ARG A 218 -3.42 20.87 -5.60
N ILE A 219 -2.23 20.67 -5.08
CA ILE A 219 -1.95 19.65 -4.05
C ILE A 219 -2.75 20.01 -2.77
N GLY A 220 -3.45 19.01 -2.22
CA GLY A 220 -4.27 19.16 -1.02
C GLY A 220 -5.72 19.60 -1.27
N ALA A 221 -6.14 19.81 -2.52
CA ALA A 221 -7.52 20.08 -2.86
C ALA A 221 -8.40 18.85 -2.58
N ARG A 222 -9.58 19.08 -2.01
CA ARG A 222 -10.60 18.04 -1.88
C ARG A 222 -11.37 17.95 -3.19
N ILE A 223 -11.39 16.76 -3.78
CA ILE A 223 -12.06 16.49 -5.06
C ILE A 223 -13.28 15.61 -4.84
N GLU A 224 -14.39 15.99 -5.45
CA GLU A 224 -15.65 15.26 -5.43
C GLU A 224 -16.00 14.80 -6.86
N PRO A 225 -16.88 13.79 -7.01
CA PRO A 225 -17.33 13.37 -8.33
C PRO A 225 -18.00 14.49 -9.10
N GLY A 226 -17.45 14.82 -10.28
CA GLY A 226 -17.90 15.95 -11.11
C GLY A 226 -16.98 17.17 -11.09
N ASP A 227 -15.99 17.22 -10.20
CA ASP A 227 -15.02 18.31 -10.15
C ASP A 227 -14.02 18.24 -11.30
N ILE A 228 -13.55 19.39 -11.73
CA ILE A 228 -12.54 19.52 -12.78
C ILE A 228 -11.15 19.39 -12.16
N MET A 229 -10.42 18.35 -12.54
CA MET A 229 -9.05 18.13 -12.07
C MET A 229 -7.99 18.78 -12.96
N THR A 230 -8.24 18.84 -14.26
CA THR A 230 -7.39 19.52 -15.24
C THR A 230 -8.18 19.74 -16.53
N VAL A 231 -7.78 20.76 -17.29
CA VAL A 231 -8.40 21.04 -18.58
C VAL A 231 -7.33 21.41 -19.61
N SER A 232 -7.47 20.83 -20.81
CA SER A 232 -6.78 21.33 -21.99
C SER A 232 -7.75 22.09 -22.89
N TYR A 233 -7.35 23.25 -23.37
CA TYR A 233 -8.13 24.10 -24.26
C TYR A 233 -7.33 24.50 -25.48
N THR A 234 -7.96 24.47 -26.66
CA THR A 234 -7.35 24.94 -27.90
C THR A 234 -7.80 26.35 -28.17
N HIS A 235 -6.91 27.33 -28.06
CA HIS A 235 -7.21 28.68 -28.48
C HIS A 235 -7.38 28.74 -30.01
N LEU A 236 -8.58 29.09 -30.46
CA LEU A 236 -8.82 29.43 -31.85
C LEU A 236 -8.03 30.72 -32.15
N ARG A 237 -6.90 30.63 -32.87
CA ARG A 237 -6.31 31.83 -33.44
C ARG A 237 -7.33 32.40 -34.43
N ALA A 238 -7.90 33.54 -34.07
CA ALA A 238 -8.64 34.36 -35.04
C ALA A 238 -7.65 34.78 -36.13
N HIS A 239 -7.92 34.37 -37.36
CA HIS A 239 -7.26 34.90 -38.57
C HIS A 239 -7.83 36.26 -38.94
#